data_0174ae34217bd663f6886692c5cac4ee
#
_entry.id   0174ae34217bd663f6886692c5cac4ee
#
_cell.length_a   1.000
_cell.length_b   1.000
_cell.length_c   1.000
_cell.angle_alpha   90.00
_cell.angle_beta   90.00
_cell.angle_gamma   90.00
#
_symmetry.space_group_name_H-M   'P 1'
#
loop_
_entity.id
_entity.type
_entity.pdbx_description
1 polymer ?
#
loop_
_entity_poly.entity_id
_entity_poly.type
_entity_poly.pdbx_seq_one_letter_code
_entity_poly.pdbx_strand_id
1 'polypeptide(L)'
;MNWYGIRAIYKFEMARTWRTLMQSIASPVLSTSLYFIVFGAAIGSRMGDIDGISYGAFIIPGLIMLSLLSESISNASFGIFFPKFSGTIYEVLSAPVSTFEIVAGYVGAAATKSMVLGCLILITARFFVDYEIVHPFWMLAFLVLTALTFSMFGFIIGVWADDFQKLQVIPLMVITPLTFLGGAFYSIDMLPEPWRTVTLFNPVVYLISGFRWAFYGVADVNVGISLGMTLLFLLLCMTGIWWIFRTGYRIKT
;
A
#
# COMPACT_ATOMS: atom_id res chain seq x y z
N MET A 1 -23.48 -15.79 -4.70
CA MET A 1 -22.66 -14.65 -4.22
C MET A 1 -23.60 -13.59 -3.67
N ASN A 2 -23.43 -13.24 -2.38
CA ASN A 2 -24.29 -12.28 -1.68
C ASN A 2 -23.71 -10.85 -1.79
N TRP A 3 -24.05 -10.15 -2.86
CA TRP A 3 -23.64 -8.75 -3.09
C TRP A 3 -24.07 -7.78 -1.96
N TYR A 4 -25.18 -8.08 -1.29
CA TYR A 4 -25.65 -7.24 -0.17
C TYR A 4 -24.71 -7.33 1.02
N GLY A 5 -24.16 -8.51 1.30
CA GLY A 5 -23.16 -8.72 2.35
C GLY A 5 -21.86 -7.96 2.07
N ILE A 6 -21.29 -8.10 0.85
CA ILE A 6 -20.10 -7.33 0.43
C ILE A 6 -20.36 -5.85 0.56
N ARG A 7 -21.47 -5.36 0.03
CA ARG A 7 -21.82 -3.93 0.06
C ARG A 7 -22.03 -3.41 1.48
N ALA A 8 -22.60 -4.20 2.37
CA ALA A 8 -22.80 -3.81 3.77
C ALA A 8 -21.48 -3.59 4.48
N ILE A 9 -20.55 -4.58 4.40
CA ILE A 9 -19.21 -4.47 4.99
C ILE A 9 -18.44 -3.30 4.38
N TYR A 10 -18.43 -3.20 3.05
CA TYR A 10 -17.75 -2.13 2.34
C TYR A 10 -18.26 -0.73 2.75
N LYS A 11 -19.58 -0.54 2.78
CA LYS A 11 -20.19 0.74 3.19
C LYS A 11 -19.89 1.10 4.64
N PHE A 12 -19.91 0.10 5.54
CA PHE A 12 -19.56 0.31 6.94
C PHE A 12 -18.13 0.83 7.08
N GLU A 13 -17.19 0.20 6.39
CA GLU A 13 -15.79 0.60 6.38
C GLU A 13 -15.57 1.97 5.74
N MET A 14 -16.25 2.27 4.64
CA MET A 14 -16.19 3.59 4.02
C MET A 14 -16.79 4.68 4.91
N ALA A 15 -17.89 4.40 5.59
CA ALA A 15 -18.50 5.34 6.56
C ALA A 15 -17.55 5.62 7.75
N ARG A 16 -16.73 4.65 8.16
CA ARG A 16 -15.66 4.88 9.16
C ARG A 16 -14.64 5.89 8.65
N THR A 17 -14.23 5.80 7.40
CA THR A 17 -13.29 6.75 6.78
C THR A 17 -13.82 8.18 6.80
N TRP A 18 -15.10 8.38 6.47
CA TRP A 18 -15.72 9.69 6.53
C TRP A 18 -15.70 10.32 7.93
N ARG A 19 -15.84 9.51 8.96
CA ARG A 19 -15.75 9.96 10.36
C ARG A 19 -14.33 10.30 10.81
N THR A 20 -13.32 9.78 10.13
CA THR A 20 -11.90 9.96 10.47
C THR A 20 -11.10 10.64 9.35
N LEU A 21 -11.75 11.48 8.52
CA LEU A 21 -11.15 12.11 7.33
C LEU A 21 -9.85 12.86 7.62
N MET A 22 -9.79 13.61 8.73
CA MET A 22 -8.60 14.35 9.12
C MET A 22 -7.41 13.42 9.34
N GLN A 23 -7.63 12.28 9.98
CA GLN A 23 -6.56 11.30 10.26
C GLN A 23 -6.24 10.44 9.04
N SER A 24 -7.27 10.00 8.31
CA SER A 24 -7.11 9.03 7.23
C SER A 24 -6.65 9.65 5.90
N ILE A 25 -6.86 10.94 5.70
CA ILE A 25 -6.56 11.63 4.44
C ILE A 25 -5.69 12.87 4.67
N ALA A 26 -6.11 13.81 5.54
CA ALA A 26 -5.39 15.06 5.68
C ALA A 26 -3.97 14.85 6.23
N SER A 27 -3.80 14.01 7.25
CA SER A 27 -2.49 13.75 7.84
C SER A 27 -1.48 13.14 6.85
N PRO A 28 -1.79 12.07 6.09
CA PRO A 28 -0.88 11.56 5.07
C PRO A 28 -0.58 12.55 3.94
N VAL A 29 -1.58 13.32 3.47
CA VAL A 29 -1.37 14.33 2.43
C VAL A 29 -0.45 15.44 2.92
N LEU A 30 -0.64 15.94 4.15
CA LEU A 30 0.23 16.95 4.74
C LEU A 30 1.66 16.43 4.92
N SER A 31 1.82 15.21 5.45
CA SER A 31 3.15 14.59 5.60
C SER A 31 3.86 14.45 4.26
N THR A 32 3.16 14.00 3.23
CA THR A 32 3.74 13.85 1.89
C THR A 32 4.05 15.21 1.26
N SER A 33 3.22 16.24 1.49
CA SER A 33 3.51 17.61 1.07
C SER A 33 4.81 18.14 1.70
N LEU A 34 5.03 17.86 2.98
CA LEU A 34 6.29 18.22 3.65
C LEU A 34 7.49 17.47 3.05
N TYR A 35 7.32 16.21 2.69
CA TYR A 35 8.36 15.49 1.95
C TYR A 35 8.68 16.14 0.61
N PHE A 36 7.69 16.61 -0.16
CA PHE A 36 7.93 17.33 -1.41
C PHE A 36 8.69 18.65 -1.17
N ILE A 37 8.36 19.38 -0.13
CA ILE A 37 9.08 20.63 0.22
C ILE A 37 10.53 20.32 0.60
N VAL A 38 10.76 19.37 1.49
CA VAL A 38 12.09 19.08 2.01
C VAL A 38 12.96 18.40 0.96
N PHE A 39 12.49 17.30 0.38
CA PHE A 39 13.27 16.51 -0.57
C PHE A 39 13.22 17.10 -1.97
N GLY A 40 12.07 17.57 -2.44
CA GLY A 40 11.92 18.15 -3.76
C GLY A 40 12.57 19.52 -3.88
N ALA A 41 12.25 20.48 -3.00
CA ALA A 41 12.74 21.83 -3.11
C ALA A 41 14.11 22.02 -2.43
N ALA A 42 14.29 21.62 -1.15
CA ALA A 42 15.51 21.92 -0.41
C ALA A 42 16.70 21.04 -0.84
N ILE A 43 16.48 19.74 -1.01
CA ILE A 43 17.52 18.78 -1.42
C ILE A 43 17.65 18.76 -2.94
N GLY A 44 16.52 18.72 -3.67
CA GLY A 44 16.49 18.65 -5.13
C GLY A 44 17.18 19.82 -5.82
N SER A 45 17.19 21.02 -5.20
CA SER A 45 17.94 22.18 -5.71
C SER A 45 19.46 21.98 -5.71
N ARG A 46 19.98 21.00 -4.96
CA ARG A 46 21.41 20.69 -4.82
C ARG A 46 21.80 19.37 -5.48
N MET A 47 20.83 18.51 -5.74
CA MET A 47 21.02 17.25 -6.46
C MET A 47 20.79 17.50 -7.96
N GLY A 48 21.62 16.89 -8.79
CA GLY A 48 21.37 16.82 -10.24
C GLY A 48 20.19 15.91 -10.57
N ASP A 49 19.85 15.88 -11.86
CA ASP A 49 18.82 14.96 -12.35
C ASP A 49 19.28 13.50 -12.19
N ILE A 50 18.34 12.64 -11.85
CA ILE A 50 18.52 11.18 -11.81
C ILE A 50 17.89 10.61 -13.08
N ASP A 51 18.68 9.98 -13.91
CA ASP A 51 18.24 9.41 -15.22
C ASP A 51 17.49 10.43 -16.10
N GLY A 52 17.90 11.71 -16.05
CA GLY A 52 17.26 12.80 -16.79
C GLY A 52 15.94 13.30 -16.19
N ILE A 53 15.60 12.87 -14.98
CA ILE A 53 14.39 13.26 -14.25
C ILE A 53 14.81 14.14 -13.07
N SER A 54 14.16 15.29 -12.91
CA SER A 54 14.42 16.14 -11.73
C SER A 54 14.17 15.37 -10.44
N TYR A 55 15.01 15.56 -9.42
CA TYR A 55 14.92 14.82 -8.17
C TYR A 55 13.53 14.90 -7.51
N GLY A 56 12.88 16.07 -7.57
CA GLY A 56 11.52 16.25 -7.07
C GLY A 56 10.51 15.36 -7.78
N ALA A 57 10.61 15.21 -9.08
CA ALA A 57 9.75 14.32 -9.87
C ALA A 57 10.09 12.85 -9.59
N PHE A 58 11.38 12.50 -9.49
CA PHE A 58 11.85 11.15 -9.24
C PHE A 58 11.28 10.52 -7.96
N ILE A 59 11.09 11.31 -6.89
CA ILE A 59 10.59 10.81 -5.61
C ILE A 59 9.07 10.61 -5.57
N ILE A 60 8.30 11.17 -6.53
CA ILE A 60 6.82 11.08 -6.54
C ILE A 60 6.33 9.62 -6.45
N PRO A 61 6.75 8.71 -7.34
CA PRO A 61 6.32 7.31 -7.28
C PRO A 61 6.64 6.63 -5.96
N GLY A 62 7.84 6.91 -5.40
CA GLY A 62 8.27 6.36 -4.12
C GLY A 62 7.41 6.83 -2.94
N LEU A 63 7.09 8.12 -2.88
CA LEU A 63 6.23 8.70 -1.83
C LEU A 63 4.79 8.19 -1.90
N ILE A 64 4.25 8.04 -3.12
CA ILE A 64 2.93 7.45 -3.31
C ILE A 64 2.93 6.01 -2.81
N MET A 65 3.95 5.21 -3.17
CA MET A 65 4.07 3.82 -2.73
C MET A 65 4.23 3.71 -1.22
N LEU A 66 5.07 4.54 -0.60
CA LEU A 66 5.23 4.58 0.87
C LEU A 66 3.88 4.76 1.59
N SER A 67 3.10 5.74 1.14
CA SER A 67 1.78 6.03 1.71
C SER A 67 0.78 4.92 1.40
N LEU A 68 0.76 4.44 0.16
CA LEU A 68 -0.15 3.40 -0.30
C LEU A 68 0.04 2.08 0.48
N LEU A 69 1.29 1.64 0.66
CA LEU A 69 1.63 0.43 1.39
C LEU A 69 1.19 0.54 2.86
N SER A 70 1.60 1.62 3.53
CA SER A 70 1.28 1.85 4.95
C SER A 70 -0.23 1.93 5.18
N GLU A 71 -0.95 2.69 4.37
CA GLU A 71 -2.39 2.86 4.51
C GLU A 71 -3.19 1.61 4.13
N SER A 72 -2.77 0.88 3.09
CA SER A 72 -3.41 -0.39 2.71
C SER A 72 -3.36 -1.39 3.85
N ILE A 73 -2.18 -1.55 4.47
CA ILE A 73 -1.99 -2.45 5.60
C ILE A 73 -2.79 -1.97 6.82
N SER A 74 -2.63 -0.71 7.21
CA SER A 74 -3.27 -0.16 8.40
C SER A 74 -4.79 -0.22 8.32
N ASN A 75 -5.38 0.19 7.19
CA ASN A 75 -6.83 0.16 7.01
C ASN A 75 -7.40 -1.25 7.01
N ALA A 76 -6.75 -2.20 6.32
CA ALA A 76 -7.22 -3.58 6.25
C ALA A 76 -7.03 -4.31 7.59
N SER A 77 -5.88 -4.13 8.25
CA SER A 77 -5.60 -4.78 9.53
C SER A 77 -6.54 -4.29 10.62
N PHE A 78 -6.75 -2.99 10.74
CA PHE A 78 -7.71 -2.42 11.68
C PHE A 78 -9.15 -2.86 11.37
N GLY A 79 -9.52 -2.93 10.08
CA GLY A 79 -10.85 -3.31 9.63
C GLY A 79 -11.30 -4.67 10.15
N ILE A 80 -10.44 -5.69 10.14
CA ILE A 80 -10.76 -7.02 10.65
C ILE A 80 -10.43 -7.19 12.13
N PHE A 81 -9.40 -6.51 12.65
CA PHE A 81 -9.01 -6.62 14.04
C PHE A 81 -10.06 -6.03 14.98
N PHE A 82 -10.62 -4.86 14.66
CA PHE A 82 -11.57 -4.20 15.53
C PHE A 82 -12.85 -5.04 15.80
N PRO A 83 -13.52 -5.62 14.80
CA PRO A 83 -14.60 -6.58 15.02
C PRO A 83 -14.20 -7.80 15.84
N LYS A 84 -12.97 -8.31 15.65
CA LYS A 84 -12.44 -9.42 16.45
C LYS A 84 -12.25 -9.00 17.91
N PHE A 85 -11.65 -7.85 18.17
CA PHE A 85 -11.41 -7.30 19.50
C PHE A 85 -12.70 -6.99 20.25
N SER A 86 -13.71 -6.43 19.56
CA SER A 86 -15.02 -6.09 20.15
C SER A 86 -15.99 -7.28 20.25
N GLY A 87 -15.64 -8.43 19.68
CA GLY A 87 -16.51 -9.61 19.63
C GLY A 87 -17.58 -9.57 18.52
N THR A 88 -17.74 -8.45 17.81
CA THR A 88 -18.73 -8.33 16.72
C THR A 88 -18.39 -9.17 15.49
N ILE A 89 -17.19 -9.75 15.42
CA ILE A 89 -16.81 -10.70 14.37
C ILE A 89 -17.75 -11.91 14.31
N TYR A 90 -18.29 -12.35 15.46
CA TYR A 90 -19.22 -13.48 15.49
C TYR A 90 -20.55 -13.19 14.81
N GLU A 91 -21.00 -11.94 14.80
CA GLU A 91 -22.18 -11.51 14.05
C GLU A 91 -21.92 -11.61 12.55
N VAL A 92 -20.73 -11.19 12.10
CA VAL A 92 -20.32 -11.31 10.68
C VAL A 92 -20.19 -12.76 10.25
N LEU A 93 -19.60 -13.61 11.11
CA LEU A 93 -19.40 -15.04 10.83
C LEU A 93 -20.73 -15.86 10.88
N SER A 94 -21.72 -15.42 11.64
CA SER A 94 -23.05 -16.06 11.71
C SER A 94 -24.00 -15.59 10.61
N ALA A 95 -23.68 -14.48 9.93
CA ALA A 95 -24.45 -14.00 8.79
C ALA A 95 -24.30 -14.96 7.58
N PRO A 96 -25.30 -15.02 6.66
CA PRO A 96 -25.23 -15.86 5.48
C PRO A 96 -24.31 -15.27 4.41
N VAL A 97 -23.03 -15.05 4.77
CA VAL A 97 -21.97 -14.52 3.91
C VAL A 97 -20.82 -15.51 3.81
N SER A 98 -20.29 -15.69 2.61
CA SER A 98 -19.12 -16.55 2.41
C SER A 98 -17.82 -15.85 2.82
N THR A 99 -16.77 -16.64 3.07
CA THR A 99 -15.42 -16.15 3.33
C THR A 99 -14.93 -15.13 2.29
N PHE A 100 -15.16 -15.45 1.01
CA PHE A 100 -14.80 -14.56 -0.08
C PHE A 100 -15.51 -13.20 0.01
N GLU A 101 -16.79 -13.19 0.38
CA GLU A 101 -17.58 -11.96 0.53
C GLU A 101 -17.11 -11.10 1.70
N ILE A 102 -16.73 -11.72 2.83
CA ILE A 102 -16.13 -11.04 3.97
C ILE A 102 -14.81 -10.37 3.56
N VAL A 103 -13.91 -11.14 2.97
CA VAL A 103 -12.61 -10.64 2.52
C VAL A 103 -12.76 -9.54 1.47
N ALA A 104 -13.62 -9.75 0.46
CA ALA A 104 -13.88 -8.75 -0.58
C ALA A 104 -14.43 -7.44 -0.02
N GLY A 105 -15.26 -7.49 1.02
CA GLY A 105 -15.78 -6.30 1.70
C GLY A 105 -14.69 -5.50 2.41
N TYR A 106 -13.92 -6.14 3.29
CA TYR A 106 -12.87 -5.48 4.07
C TYR A 106 -11.68 -5.04 3.22
N VAL A 107 -11.13 -5.96 2.42
CA VAL A 107 -9.98 -5.69 1.53
C VAL A 107 -10.35 -4.68 0.45
N GLY A 108 -11.52 -4.82 -0.15
CA GLY A 108 -12.00 -3.87 -1.16
C GLY A 108 -12.16 -2.45 -0.61
N ALA A 109 -12.69 -2.29 0.59
CA ALA A 109 -12.79 -0.99 1.24
C ALA A 109 -11.40 -0.40 1.55
N ALA A 110 -10.49 -1.19 2.13
CA ALA A 110 -9.13 -0.75 2.45
C ALA A 110 -8.35 -0.36 1.19
N ALA A 111 -8.40 -1.17 0.13
CA ALA A 111 -7.76 -0.87 -1.15
C ALA A 111 -8.31 0.41 -1.78
N THR A 112 -9.64 0.59 -1.78
CA THR A 112 -10.25 1.83 -2.30
C THR A 112 -9.79 3.06 -1.55
N LYS A 113 -9.74 3.02 -0.21
CA LYS A 113 -9.24 4.13 0.62
C LYS A 113 -7.81 4.50 0.24
N SER A 114 -6.94 3.49 0.13
CA SER A 114 -5.53 3.69 -0.18
C SER A 114 -5.32 4.21 -1.60
N MET A 115 -6.10 3.72 -2.57
CA MET A 115 -6.07 4.24 -3.94
C MET A 115 -6.53 5.70 -4.01
N VAL A 116 -7.60 6.07 -3.29
CA VAL A 116 -8.06 7.46 -3.21
C VAL A 116 -6.96 8.35 -2.62
N LEU A 117 -6.31 7.90 -1.55
CA LEU A 117 -5.18 8.62 -0.97
C LEU A 117 -4.01 8.75 -1.97
N GLY A 118 -3.63 7.68 -2.65
CA GLY A 118 -2.59 7.71 -3.69
C GLY A 118 -2.90 8.72 -4.80
N CYS A 119 -4.15 8.77 -5.27
CA CYS A 119 -4.60 9.78 -6.24
C CYS A 119 -4.54 11.20 -5.67
N LEU A 120 -4.91 11.40 -4.40
CA LEU A 120 -4.82 12.71 -3.75
C LEU A 120 -3.37 13.18 -3.60
N ILE A 121 -2.46 12.28 -3.24
CA ILE A 121 -1.02 12.57 -3.19
C ILE A 121 -0.51 12.93 -4.59
N LEU A 122 -0.94 12.19 -5.62
CA LEU A 122 -0.58 12.49 -7.01
C LEU A 122 -1.04 13.90 -7.40
N ILE A 123 -2.29 14.26 -7.13
CA ILE A 123 -2.82 15.61 -7.40
C ILE A 123 -2.03 16.67 -6.62
N THR A 124 -1.73 16.39 -5.35
CA THR A 124 -0.96 17.29 -4.48
C THR A 124 0.46 17.49 -5.01
N ALA A 125 1.12 16.43 -5.50
CA ALA A 125 2.46 16.51 -6.08
C ALA A 125 2.55 17.53 -7.23
N ARG A 126 1.47 17.69 -8.00
CA ARG A 126 1.40 18.65 -9.12
C ARG A 126 1.57 20.11 -8.70
N PHE A 127 1.25 20.45 -7.47
CA PHE A 127 1.46 21.80 -6.93
C PHE A 127 2.91 22.10 -6.60
N PHE A 128 3.75 21.08 -6.44
CA PHE A 128 5.14 21.23 -6.03
C PHE A 128 6.13 20.95 -7.16
N VAL A 129 5.77 20.04 -8.06
CA VAL A 129 6.68 19.54 -9.11
C VAL A 129 5.88 19.25 -10.37
N ASP A 130 6.47 19.67 -11.52
CA ASP A 130 5.96 19.24 -12.82
C ASP A 130 6.43 17.83 -13.13
N TYR A 131 5.51 16.98 -13.51
CA TYR A 131 5.77 15.59 -13.90
C TYR A 131 4.86 15.15 -15.04
N GLU A 132 5.30 14.16 -15.79
CA GLU A 132 4.51 13.51 -16.84
C GLU A 132 4.32 12.03 -16.50
N ILE A 133 3.23 11.44 -17.02
CA ILE A 133 2.95 10.01 -16.87
C ILE A 133 2.99 9.40 -18.26
N VAL A 134 4.03 8.63 -18.53
CA VAL A 134 4.27 8.01 -19.86
C VAL A 134 3.27 6.87 -20.11
N HIS A 135 3.00 6.07 -19.08
CA HIS A 135 2.14 4.89 -19.19
C HIS A 135 0.99 4.92 -18.18
N PRO A 136 -0.08 5.74 -18.37
CA PRO A 136 -1.13 5.95 -17.38
C PRO A 136 -1.92 4.67 -17.06
N PHE A 137 -2.13 3.78 -18.03
CA PHE A 137 -2.78 2.50 -17.80
C PHE A 137 -1.97 1.61 -16.83
N TRP A 138 -0.67 1.51 -17.03
CA TRP A 138 0.22 0.73 -16.17
C TRP A 138 0.38 1.36 -14.79
N MET A 139 0.40 2.68 -14.71
CA MET A 139 0.38 3.40 -13.44
C MET A 139 -0.87 3.01 -12.62
N LEU A 140 -2.05 3.03 -13.22
CA LEU A 140 -3.28 2.62 -12.56
C LEU A 140 -3.27 1.12 -12.21
N ALA A 141 -2.76 0.26 -13.08
CA ALA A 141 -2.66 -1.18 -12.84
C ALA A 141 -1.75 -1.49 -11.64
N PHE A 142 -0.56 -0.90 -11.57
CA PHE A 142 0.32 -1.06 -10.41
C PHE A 142 -0.28 -0.48 -9.13
N LEU A 143 -0.96 0.68 -9.21
CA LEU A 143 -1.64 1.28 -8.06
C LEU A 143 -2.70 0.32 -7.48
N VAL A 144 -3.58 -0.21 -8.34
CA VAL A 144 -4.65 -1.14 -7.94
C VAL A 144 -4.08 -2.44 -7.40
N LEU A 145 -3.11 -3.02 -8.12
CA LEU A 145 -2.52 -4.30 -7.76
C LEU A 145 -1.79 -4.20 -6.41
N THR A 146 -1.03 -3.13 -6.20
CA THR A 146 -0.34 -2.88 -4.93
C THR A 146 -1.33 -2.67 -3.78
N ALA A 147 -2.35 -1.82 -3.98
CA ALA A 147 -3.37 -1.57 -2.97
C ALA A 147 -4.11 -2.85 -2.56
N LEU A 148 -4.49 -3.70 -3.52
CA LEU A 148 -5.15 -4.99 -3.24
C LEU A 148 -4.21 -5.95 -2.50
N THR A 149 -2.98 -6.11 -2.98
CA THR A 149 -1.99 -7.03 -2.38
C THR A 149 -1.71 -6.66 -0.93
N PHE A 150 -1.44 -5.40 -0.66
CA PHE A 150 -1.09 -4.95 0.69
C PHE A 150 -2.31 -4.80 1.61
N SER A 151 -3.50 -4.60 1.07
CA SER A 151 -4.73 -4.74 1.85
C SER A 151 -5.00 -6.20 2.25
N MET A 152 -4.71 -7.18 1.38
CA MET A 152 -4.79 -8.60 1.76
C MET A 152 -3.74 -8.96 2.82
N PHE A 153 -2.52 -8.46 2.67
CA PHE A 153 -1.47 -8.64 3.67
C PHE A 153 -1.85 -8.01 5.01
N GLY A 154 -2.38 -6.78 4.99
CA GLY A 154 -2.94 -6.12 6.18
C GLY A 154 -4.06 -6.90 6.83
N PHE A 155 -4.96 -7.50 6.05
CA PHE A 155 -6.02 -8.36 6.56
C PHE A 155 -5.44 -9.57 7.33
N ILE A 156 -4.40 -10.23 6.80
CA ILE A 156 -3.70 -11.33 7.49
C ILE A 156 -3.11 -10.85 8.82
N ILE A 157 -2.46 -9.66 8.82
CA ILE A 157 -1.90 -9.05 10.03
C ILE A 157 -3.01 -8.80 11.07
N GLY A 158 -4.15 -8.25 10.64
CA GLY A 158 -5.27 -7.98 11.54
C GLY A 158 -5.88 -9.22 12.18
N VAL A 159 -5.91 -10.34 11.44
CA VAL A 159 -6.29 -11.64 12.00
C VAL A 159 -5.26 -12.15 13.00
N TRP A 160 -3.96 -11.99 12.69
CA TRP A 160 -2.86 -12.45 13.55
C TRP A 160 -2.69 -11.64 14.83
N ALA A 161 -2.96 -10.34 14.78
CA ALA A 161 -2.76 -9.44 15.93
C ALA A 161 -3.71 -9.76 17.09
N ASP A 162 -3.19 -9.65 18.32
CA ASP A 162 -3.93 -9.82 19.57
C ASP A 162 -4.17 -8.48 20.28
N ASP A 163 -3.37 -7.46 19.93
CA ASP A 163 -3.43 -6.12 20.50
C ASP A 163 -3.22 -5.03 19.44
N PHE A 164 -3.55 -3.78 19.80
CA PHE A 164 -3.40 -2.62 18.90
C PHE A 164 -1.94 -2.29 18.59
N GLN A 165 -0.98 -2.64 19.45
CA GLN A 165 0.43 -2.37 19.20
C GLN A 165 0.94 -3.21 18.05
N LYS A 166 0.54 -4.48 17.96
CA LYS A 166 0.93 -5.39 16.87
C LYS A 166 0.47 -4.90 15.50
N LEU A 167 -0.65 -4.18 15.43
CA LEU A 167 -1.10 -3.58 14.16
C LEU A 167 -0.14 -2.52 13.63
N GLN A 168 0.54 -1.79 14.52
CA GLN A 168 1.44 -0.70 14.15
C GLN A 168 2.89 -1.16 13.95
N VAL A 169 3.29 -2.25 14.60
CA VAL A 169 4.67 -2.76 14.52
C VAL A 169 5.07 -3.07 13.08
N ILE A 170 4.23 -3.78 12.33
CA ILE A 170 4.56 -4.19 10.96
C ILE A 170 4.66 -2.99 9.99
N PRO A 171 3.69 -2.06 9.92
CA PRO A 171 3.83 -0.87 9.09
C PRO A 171 5.07 -0.04 9.45
N LEU A 172 5.31 0.23 10.72
CA LEU A 172 6.38 1.12 11.16
C LEU A 172 7.76 0.47 11.12
N MET A 173 7.89 -0.76 11.61
CA MET A 173 9.20 -1.41 11.79
C MET A 173 9.63 -2.27 10.60
N VAL A 174 8.71 -2.67 9.75
CA VAL A 174 9.02 -3.52 8.58
C VAL A 174 8.80 -2.76 7.28
N ILE A 175 7.57 -2.29 7.03
CA ILE A 175 7.24 -1.71 5.73
C ILE A 175 7.95 -0.38 5.49
N THR A 176 8.01 0.50 6.49
CA THR A 176 8.69 1.78 6.33
C THR A 176 10.19 1.61 5.99
N PRO A 177 11.00 0.83 6.74
CA PRO A 177 12.39 0.57 6.35
C PRO A 177 12.53 -0.12 4.99
N LEU A 178 11.67 -1.11 4.67
CA LEU A 178 11.69 -1.77 3.37
C LEU A 178 11.39 -0.80 2.22
N THR A 179 10.50 0.17 2.43
CA THR A 179 10.18 1.18 1.40
C THR A 179 11.34 2.15 1.20
N PHE A 180 12.00 2.58 2.29
CA PHE A 180 13.21 3.39 2.18
C PHE A 180 14.33 2.64 1.46
N LEU A 181 14.63 1.41 1.85
CA LEU A 181 15.59 0.54 1.17
C LEU A 181 15.11 0.12 -0.23
N GLY A 182 13.83 0.23 -0.51
CA GLY A 182 13.20 -0.09 -1.79
C GLY A 182 13.42 0.94 -2.91
N GLY A 183 14.23 1.97 -2.68
CA GLY A 183 14.52 2.99 -3.67
C GLY A 183 13.42 4.05 -3.81
N ALA A 184 12.68 4.34 -2.72
CA ALA A 184 11.66 5.39 -2.73
C ALA A 184 12.26 6.79 -3.00
N PHE A 185 13.48 7.04 -2.52
CA PHE A 185 14.16 8.35 -2.55
C PHE A 185 15.44 8.38 -3.38
N TYR A 186 15.86 7.25 -3.93
CA TYR A 186 17.09 7.11 -4.71
C TYR A 186 16.94 5.97 -5.73
N SER A 187 17.79 5.94 -6.77
CA SER A 187 17.90 4.79 -7.65
C SER A 187 18.77 3.70 -7.01
N ILE A 188 18.39 2.42 -7.20
CA ILE A 188 19.15 1.28 -6.67
C ILE A 188 20.59 1.28 -7.18
N ASP A 189 20.84 1.80 -8.36
CA ASP A 189 22.17 1.91 -8.98
C ASP A 189 23.11 2.85 -8.21
N MET A 190 22.57 3.73 -7.36
CA MET A 190 23.37 4.59 -6.48
C MET A 190 23.93 3.89 -5.24
N LEU A 191 23.46 2.65 -4.97
CA LEU A 191 23.92 1.90 -3.80
C LEU A 191 25.26 1.18 -4.07
N PRO A 192 26.15 1.10 -3.06
CA PRO A 192 27.31 0.21 -3.11
C PRO A 192 26.88 -1.25 -3.29
N GLU A 193 27.72 -2.04 -4.01
CA GLU A 193 27.43 -3.43 -4.39
C GLU A 193 26.82 -4.32 -3.27
N PRO A 194 27.29 -4.34 -2.03
CA PRO A 194 26.69 -5.18 -0.99
C PRO A 194 25.22 -4.81 -0.74
N TRP A 195 24.91 -3.53 -0.69
CA TRP A 195 23.55 -3.04 -0.43
C TRP A 195 22.63 -3.19 -1.64
N ARG A 196 23.16 -3.02 -2.86
CA ARG A 196 22.41 -3.27 -4.10
C ARG A 196 21.89 -4.70 -4.14
N THR A 197 22.73 -5.68 -3.86
CA THR A 197 22.34 -7.08 -3.81
C THR A 197 21.30 -7.35 -2.72
N VAL A 198 21.51 -6.81 -1.51
CA VAL A 198 20.53 -6.96 -0.41
C VAL A 198 19.17 -6.35 -0.76
N THR A 199 19.19 -5.20 -1.42
CA THR A 199 17.98 -4.49 -1.84
C THR A 199 17.14 -5.30 -2.84
N LEU A 200 17.75 -6.11 -3.70
CA LEU A 200 17.03 -6.97 -4.64
C LEU A 200 16.22 -8.10 -3.96
N PHE A 201 16.51 -8.44 -2.70
CA PHE A 201 15.67 -9.34 -1.90
C PHE A 201 14.45 -8.65 -1.30
N ASN A 202 14.39 -7.33 -1.37
CA ASN A 202 13.27 -6.54 -0.87
C ASN A 202 12.10 -6.54 -1.88
N PRO A 203 10.92 -7.11 -1.57
CA PRO A 203 9.80 -7.14 -2.50
C PRO A 203 9.26 -5.75 -2.86
N VAL A 204 9.48 -4.74 -2.01
CA VAL A 204 9.01 -3.37 -2.24
C VAL A 204 9.75 -2.68 -3.39
N VAL A 205 10.99 -3.09 -3.66
CA VAL A 205 11.77 -2.60 -4.81
C VAL A 205 11.02 -2.78 -6.12
N TYR A 206 10.47 -3.96 -6.32
CA TYR A 206 9.76 -4.31 -7.55
C TYR A 206 8.50 -3.47 -7.74
N LEU A 207 7.81 -3.14 -6.65
CA LEU A 207 6.62 -2.29 -6.67
C LEU A 207 6.98 -0.85 -7.05
N ILE A 208 7.99 -0.29 -6.38
CA ILE A 208 8.44 1.09 -6.63
C ILE A 208 9.02 1.22 -8.03
N SER A 209 9.88 0.28 -8.44
CA SER A 209 10.50 0.27 -9.77
C SER A 209 9.44 0.15 -10.88
N GLY A 210 8.48 -0.78 -10.77
CA GLY A 210 7.41 -0.92 -11.74
C GLY A 210 6.50 0.31 -11.81
N PHE A 211 6.20 0.92 -10.67
CA PHE A 211 5.40 2.14 -10.61
C PHE A 211 6.16 3.35 -11.18
N ARG A 212 7.47 3.49 -10.89
CA ARG A 212 8.34 4.52 -11.47
C ARG A 212 8.43 4.38 -12.98
N TRP A 213 8.56 3.17 -13.50
CA TRP A 213 8.54 2.93 -14.93
C TRP A 213 7.24 3.41 -15.58
N ALA A 214 6.11 3.19 -14.92
CA ALA A 214 4.82 3.66 -15.43
C ALA A 214 4.76 5.20 -15.53
N PHE A 215 5.48 5.92 -14.65
CA PHE A 215 5.59 7.39 -14.72
C PHE A 215 6.55 7.84 -15.82
N TYR A 216 7.79 7.35 -15.82
CA TYR A 216 8.89 7.96 -16.56
C TYR A 216 9.50 7.06 -17.65
N GLY A 217 9.03 5.83 -17.78
CA GLY A 217 9.66 4.84 -18.68
C GLY A 217 10.98 4.29 -18.17
N VAL A 218 11.46 4.74 -16.99
CA VAL A 218 12.72 4.32 -16.36
C VAL A 218 12.43 3.37 -15.20
N ALA A 219 13.16 2.27 -15.14
CA ALA A 219 13.00 1.25 -14.09
C ALA A 219 14.35 0.77 -13.59
N ASP A 220 14.50 0.66 -12.27
CA ASP A 220 15.68 0.05 -11.64
C ASP A 220 15.73 -1.48 -11.87
N VAL A 221 14.58 -2.12 -12.05
CA VAL A 221 14.42 -3.56 -12.29
C VAL A 221 13.46 -3.79 -13.45
N ASN A 222 13.68 -4.87 -14.19
CA ASN A 222 12.80 -5.23 -15.31
C ASN A 222 11.33 -5.26 -14.90
N VAL A 223 10.49 -4.56 -15.66
CA VAL A 223 9.05 -4.37 -15.36
C VAL A 223 8.28 -5.69 -15.32
N GLY A 224 8.64 -6.65 -16.18
CA GLY A 224 8.04 -7.98 -16.18
C GLY A 224 8.31 -8.73 -14.87
N ILE A 225 9.52 -8.61 -14.32
CA ILE A 225 9.89 -9.17 -13.03
C ILE A 225 9.12 -8.45 -11.92
N SER A 226 9.01 -7.13 -11.98
CA SER A 226 8.26 -6.32 -11.02
C SER A 226 6.79 -6.75 -10.96
N LEU A 227 6.15 -6.92 -12.10
CA LEU A 227 4.77 -7.39 -12.18
C LEU A 227 4.64 -8.83 -11.67
N GLY A 228 5.55 -9.72 -12.06
CA GLY A 228 5.58 -11.12 -11.62
C GLY A 228 5.72 -11.25 -10.10
N MET A 229 6.61 -10.48 -9.48
CA MET A 229 6.81 -10.47 -8.02
C MET A 229 5.58 -9.93 -7.28
N THR A 230 4.93 -8.90 -7.82
CA THR A 230 3.69 -8.36 -7.22
C THR A 230 2.56 -9.38 -7.29
N LEU A 231 2.39 -10.05 -8.43
CA LEU A 231 1.40 -11.12 -8.60
C LEU A 231 1.69 -12.33 -7.71
N LEU A 232 2.96 -12.71 -7.58
CA LEU A 232 3.38 -13.79 -6.68
C LEU A 232 3.01 -13.45 -5.23
N PHE A 233 3.29 -12.23 -4.77
CA PHE A 233 2.96 -11.82 -3.41
C PHE A 233 1.43 -11.75 -3.20
N LEU A 234 0.68 -11.30 -4.20
CA LEU A 234 -0.79 -11.35 -4.19
C LEU A 234 -1.30 -12.78 -4.00
N LEU A 235 -0.78 -13.73 -4.78
CA LEU A 235 -1.16 -15.15 -4.68
C LEU A 235 -0.79 -15.75 -3.30
N LEU A 236 0.36 -15.39 -2.76
CA LEU A 236 0.75 -15.80 -1.40
C LEU A 236 -0.23 -15.26 -0.34
N CYS A 237 -0.64 -14.01 -0.46
CA CYS A 237 -1.64 -13.44 0.45
C CYS A 237 -3.02 -14.13 0.29
N MET A 238 -3.46 -14.40 -0.95
CA MET A 238 -4.71 -15.15 -1.20
C MET A 238 -4.69 -16.54 -0.58
N THR A 239 -3.58 -17.28 -0.77
CA THR A 239 -3.42 -18.62 -0.20
C THR A 239 -3.37 -18.58 1.33
N GLY A 240 -2.70 -17.57 1.90
CA GLY A 240 -2.67 -17.34 3.35
C GLY A 240 -4.06 -17.08 3.94
N ILE A 241 -4.85 -16.22 3.30
CA ILE A 241 -6.23 -15.93 3.72
C ILE A 241 -7.10 -17.18 3.61
N TRP A 242 -7.01 -17.90 2.49
CA TRP A 242 -7.74 -19.16 2.31
C TRP A 242 -7.39 -20.19 3.41
N TRP A 243 -6.11 -20.34 3.74
CA TRP A 243 -5.66 -21.22 4.81
C TRP A 243 -6.21 -20.81 6.18
N ILE A 244 -6.17 -19.53 6.52
CA ILE A 244 -6.71 -18.95 7.76
C ILE A 244 -8.19 -19.33 7.94
N PHE A 245 -9.01 -19.10 6.91
CA PHE A 245 -10.43 -19.41 6.99
C PHE A 245 -10.74 -20.91 6.99
N ARG A 246 -9.94 -21.71 6.29
CA ARG A 246 -10.09 -23.16 6.26
C ARG A 246 -9.78 -23.80 7.61
N THR A 247 -8.77 -23.30 8.31
CA THR A 247 -8.33 -23.81 9.62
C THR A 247 -9.06 -23.15 10.79
N GLY A 248 -9.69 -22.01 10.57
CA GLY A 248 -10.27 -21.18 11.65
C GLY A 248 -9.19 -20.50 12.52
N TYR A 249 -7.95 -20.43 12.04
CA TYR A 249 -6.81 -19.89 12.79
C TYR A 249 -7.07 -18.47 13.25
N ARG A 250 -7.07 -18.26 14.58
CA ARG A 250 -7.25 -16.95 15.27
C ARG A 250 -8.49 -16.13 14.85
N ILE A 251 -9.46 -16.70 14.15
CA ILE A 251 -10.73 -16.05 13.86
C ILE A 251 -11.76 -16.39 14.93
N LYS A 252 -11.66 -17.61 15.51
CA LYS A 252 -12.57 -18.16 16.53
C LYS A 252 -11.82 -18.32 17.86
N THR A 253 -11.38 -17.25 18.45
CA THR A 253 -10.78 -17.26 19.80
C THR A 253 -11.69 -16.61 20.80
#